data_2647c5bc44e8753ed1dfa0ff34139a51
#
_entry.id   2647c5bc44e8753ed1dfa0ff34139a51
#
_cell.length_a   1.000
_cell.length_b   1.000
_cell.length_c   1.000
_cell.angle_alpha   90.00
_cell.angle_beta   90.00
_cell.angle_gamma   90.00
#
_symmetry.space_group_name_H-M   'P 1'
#
loop_
_entity.id
_entity.type
_entity.pdbx_description
1 polymer ?
#
loop_
_entity_poly.entity_id
_entity_poly.type
_entity_poly.pdbx_seq_one_letter_code
_entity_poly.pdbx_strand_id
1 'polypeptide(L)'
;MQAEYERPIVTVDTVLMTIFEGALTVALLERDNAPFEGLPALIGGYVHTDEDEDAEAAVRRILKAKAGLEGLFFEQLCSFAGRDRD
;
A
#
# COMPACT_ATOMS: atom_id res chain seq x y z
N MET A 1 1.88 -30.79 4.87
CA MET A 1 2.09 -30.32 4.78
C MET A 1 2.53 -29.30 4.50
N GLN A 2 2.54 -28.62 4.13
CA GLN A 2 2.99 -27.59 3.86
C GLN A 2 3.55 -26.82 4.83
N ALA A 3 3.63 -27.10 5.87
CA ALA A 3 4.12 -26.32 6.95
C ALA A 3 5.54 -25.91 6.78
N GLU A 4 6.29 -26.61 6.01
CA GLU A 4 7.65 -26.20 5.85
C GLU A 4 7.82 -25.11 4.80
N TYR A 5 6.76 -24.61 4.19
CA TYR A 5 6.86 -23.53 3.24
C TYR A 5 6.44 -22.25 3.90
N GLU A 6 7.32 -21.25 3.82
CA GLU A 6 6.94 -19.93 4.29
C GLU A 6 6.09 -19.26 3.28
N ARG A 7 5.05 -18.61 3.74
CA ARG A 7 4.23 -17.82 2.86
C ARG A 7 4.80 -16.43 2.78
N PRO A 8 5.01 -15.91 1.57
CA PRO A 8 5.47 -14.54 1.46
C PRO A 8 4.40 -13.58 1.95
N ILE A 9 4.85 -12.50 2.55
CA ILE A 9 3.98 -11.42 2.94
C ILE A 9 4.05 -10.39 1.82
N VAL A 10 2.91 -10.09 1.22
CA VAL A 10 2.84 -9.14 0.12
C VAL A 10 2.23 -7.86 0.61
N THR A 11 2.90 -6.75 0.34
CA THR A 11 2.39 -5.44 0.69
C THR A 11 2.24 -4.62 -0.58
N VAL A 12 1.37 -3.61 -0.52
CA VAL A 12 1.21 -2.66 -1.60
C VAL A 12 1.37 -1.26 -1.03
N ASP A 13 1.95 -0.38 -1.83
CA ASP A 13 2.05 1.03 -1.48
C ASP A 13 1.48 1.83 -2.63
N THR A 14 0.79 2.90 -2.32
CA THR A 14 0.13 3.73 -3.31
C THR A 14 0.79 5.09 -3.37
N VAL A 15 1.15 5.52 -4.57
CA VAL A 15 1.62 6.88 -4.78
C VAL A 15 0.39 7.67 -5.26
N LEU A 16 -0.23 8.37 -4.35
CA LEU A 16 -1.46 9.12 -4.63
C LEU A 16 -1.08 10.56 -4.89
N MET A 17 -1.25 10.99 -6.13
CA MET A 17 -0.82 12.31 -6.56
C MET A 17 -1.98 13.23 -6.79
N THR A 18 -1.76 14.50 -6.51
CA THR A 18 -2.75 15.52 -6.75
C THR A 18 -2.03 16.84 -7.03
N ILE A 19 -2.78 17.82 -7.51
CA ILE A 19 -2.26 19.17 -7.67
C ILE A 19 -2.73 19.97 -6.47
N PHE A 20 -1.80 20.52 -5.71
CA PHE A 20 -2.12 21.32 -4.55
C PHE A 20 -1.34 22.62 -4.64
N GLU A 21 -2.04 23.74 -4.64
CA GLU A 21 -1.45 25.08 -4.75
C GLU A 21 -0.52 25.16 -5.96
N GLY A 22 -0.97 24.56 -7.06
CA GLY A 22 -0.24 24.64 -8.32
C GLY A 22 0.92 23.67 -8.47
N ALA A 23 1.15 22.80 -7.49
CA ALA A 23 2.28 21.87 -7.53
C ALA A 23 1.82 20.42 -7.47
N LEU A 24 2.52 19.56 -8.17
CA LEU A 24 2.26 18.12 -8.08
C LEU A 24 2.67 17.64 -6.69
N THR A 25 1.76 16.98 -6.01
CA THR A 25 1.93 16.65 -4.61
C THR A 25 1.55 15.19 -4.38
N VAL A 26 2.28 14.52 -3.49
CA VAL A 26 2.02 13.13 -3.10
C VAL A 26 1.40 13.14 -1.71
N ALA A 27 0.32 12.39 -1.54
CA ALA A 27 -0.35 12.29 -0.25
C ALA A 27 0.34 11.24 0.61
N LEU A 28 0.59 11.59 1.86
CA LEU A 28 1.20 10.69 2.82
C LEU A 28 0.31 10.62 4.04
N LEU A 29 0.41 9.50 4.75
CA LEU A 29 -0.26 9.34 6.04
C LEU A 29 0.80 9.15 7.11
N GLU A 30 0.50 9.64 8.29
CA GLU A 30 1.37 9.42 9.42
C GLU A 30 1.22 7.98 9.89
N ARG A 31 2.34 7.31 10.10
CA ARG A 31 2.31 5.93 10.59
C ARG A 31 1.86 5.91 12.05
N ASP A 32 1.01 4.95 12.37
CA ASP A 32 0.53 4.83 13.73
C ASP A 32 1.10 3.59 14.42
N ASN A 33 2.05 2.90 13.79
CA ASN A 33 2.70 1.72 14.35
C ASN A 33 4.18 1.76 14.13
N ALA A 34 4.92 1.00 14.93
CA ALA A 34 6.33 0.76 14.67
C ALA A 34 6.48 -0.08 13.42
N PRO A 35 7.58 0.04 12.69
CA PRO A 35 8.62 1.03 12.90
C PRO A 35 8.23 2.39 12.36
N PHE A 36 8.93 3.41 12.78
CA PHE A 36 8.75 4.77 12.27
C PHE A 36 7.37 5.36 12.62
N GLU A 37 6.88 5.02 13.79
CA GLU A 37 5.63 5.59 14.26
C GLU A 37 5.72 7.11 14.27
N GLY A 38 4.68 7.78 13.79
CA GLY A 38 4.65 9.22 13.75
C GLY A 38 5.27 9.84 12.51
N LEU A 39 5.91 9.05 11.66
CA LEU A 39 6.52 9.56 10.43
C LEU A 39 5.56 9.41 9.26
N PRO A 40 5.65 10.32 8.28
CA PRO A 40 4.80 10.19 7.11
C PRO A 40 5.25 9.03 6.22
N ALA A 41 4.29 8.39 5.59
CA ALA A 41 4.56 7.24 4.73
C ALA A 41 3.51 7.17 3.64
N LEU A 42 3.83 6.46 2.56
CA LEU A 42 2.85 6.20 1.52
C LEU A 42 1.69 5.41 2.11
N ILE A 43 0.53 5.57 1.49
CA ILE A 43 -0.66 4.84 1.91
C ILE A 43 -0.53 3.42 1.40
N GLY A 44 -0.42 2.46 2.30
CA GLY A 44 -0.23 1.08 1.89
C GLY A 44 -0.65 0.11 2.96
N GLY A 45 -0.44 -1.15 2.71
CA GLY A 45 -0.79 -2.20 3.65
C GLY A 45 -0.55 -3.56 3.06
N TYR A 46 -1.04 -4.57 3.75
CA TYR A 46 -0.86 -5.96 3.36
C TYR A 46 -1.96 -6.40 2.43
N VAL A 47 -1.60 -7.30 1.50
CA VAL A 47 -2.60 -8.00 0.71
C VAL A 47 -3.18 -9.11 1.60
N HIS A 48 -4.49 -9.15 1.70
CA HIS A 48 -5.18 -10.20 2.46
C HIS A 48 -5.59 -11.30 1.49
N THR A 49 -4.89 -12.43 1.55
CA THR A 49 -5.09 -13.48 0.57
C THR A 49 -6.46 -14.12 0.63
N ASP A 50 -7.17 -13.93 1.73
CA ASP A 50 -8.50 -14.51 1.88
C ASP A 50 -9.62 -13.58 1.42
N GLU A 51 -9.33 -12.29 1.21
CA GLU A 51 -10.37 -11.37 0.77
C GLU A 51 -9.99 -10.55 -0.45
N ASP A 52 -8.71 -10.39 -0.73
CA ASP A 52 -8.28 -9.58 -1.87
C ASP A 52 -8.04 -10.47 -3.06
N GLU A 53 -8.77 -10.24 -4.13
CA GLU A 53 -8.66 -11.04 -5.32
C GLU A 53 -7.29 -10.86 -5.98
N ASP A 54 -6.76 -9.66 -5.89
CA ASP A 54 -5.46 -9.34 -6.47
C ASP A 54 -4.93 -8.09 -5.78
N ALA A 55 -3.79 -7.60 -6.25
CA ALA A 55 -3.16 -6.42 -5.66
C ALA A 55 -4.02 -5.18 -5.83
N GLU A 56 -4.73 -5.07 -6.95
CA GLU A 56 -5.61 -3.94 -7.16
C GLU A 56 -6.74 -3.92 -6.13
N ALA A 57 -7.31 -5.08 -5.84
CA ALA A 57 -8.38 -5.17 -4.85
C ALA A 57 -7.86 -4.75 -3.48
N ALA A 58 -6.61 -5.15 -3.16
CA ALA A 58 -6.01 -4.75 -1.89
C ALA A 58 -5.84 -3.24 -1.82
N VAL A 59 -5.38 -2.62 -2.90
CA VAL A 59 -5.19 -1.17 -2.94
C VAL A 59 -6.52 -0.47 -2.74
N ARG A 60 -7.57 -0.92 -3.42
CA ARG A 60 -8.89 -0.29 -3.29
C ARG A 60 -9.41 -0.38 -1.88
N ARG A 61 -9.24 -1.53 -1.26
CA ARG A 61 -9.68 -1.73 0.12
C ARG A 61 -8.91 -0.81 1.08
N ILE A 62 -7.60 -0.72 0.88
CA ILE A 62 -6.74 0.06 1.76
C ILE A 62 -7.04 1.55 1.61
N LEU A 63 -7.20 2.03 0.38
CA LEU A 63 -7.52 3.44 0.15
C LEU A 63 -8.84 3.82 0.78
N LYS A 64 -9.82 2.94 0.68
CA LYS A 64 -11.11 3.21 1.30
C LYS A 64 -10.99 3.23 2.81
N ALA A 65 -10.29 2.25 3.38
CA ALA A 65 -10.19 2.12 4.83
C ALA A 65 -9.34 3.21 5.44
N LYS A 66 -8.23 3.57 4.81
CA LYS A 66 -7.28 4.50 5.43
C LYS A 66 -7.47 5.94 5.00
N ALA A 67 -8.02 6.17 3.82
CA ALA A 67 -8.15 7.53 3.31
C ALA A 67 -9.56 7.87 2.87
N GLY A 68 -10.49 6.92 2.93
CA GLY A 68 -11.87 7.19 2.55
C GLY A 68 -12.07 7.41 1.07
N LEU A 69 -11.17 6.91 0.23
CA LEU A 69 -11.22 7.16 -1.20
C LEU A 69 -11.73 5.97 -1.96
N GLU A 70 -12.56 6.22 -2.96
CA GLU A 70 -13.11 5.18 -3.81
C GLU A 70 -13.13 5.67 -5.25
N GLY A 71 -13.19 4.71 -6.16
CA GLY A 71 -13.43 5.04 -7.56
C GLY A 71 -12.24 5.63 -8.29
N LEU A 72 -11.06 5.50 -7.74
CA LEU A 72 -9.88 6.05 -8.37
C LEU A 72 -9.34 5.10 -9.43
N PHE A 73 -8.72 5.67 -10.44
CA PHE A 73 -8.00 4.91 -11.44
C PHE A 73 -6.53 4.86 -11.05
N PHE A 74 -5.92 3.67 -11.14
CA PHE A 74 -4.51 3.57 -10.83
C PHE A 74 -3.90 2.41 -11.61
N GLU A 75 -2.58 2.44 -11.69
CA GLU A 75 -1.79 1.45 -12.40
C GLU A 75 -0.64 1.00 -11.54
N GLN A 76 -0.18 -0.21 -11.77
CA GLN A 76 0.99 -0.69 -11.08
C GLN A 76 2.23 -0.12 -11.76
N LEU A 77 3.10 0.49 -10.98
CA LEU A 77 4.33 1.05 -11.50
C LEU A 77 5.44 0.01 -11.54
N CYS A 78 5.64 -0.71 -10.43
CA CYS A 78 6.68 -1.73 -10.37
C CYS A 78 6.49 -2.56 -9.11
N SER A 79 7.24 -3.64 -9.04
CA SER A 79 7.28 -4.50 -7.87
C SER A 79 8.71 -4.59 -7.37
N PHE A 80 8.85 -4.74 -6.07
CA PHE A 80 10.15 -4.91 -5.42
C PHE A 80 10.11 -6.25 -4.69
N ALA A 81 11.10 -7.09 -4.95
CA ALA A 81 11.06 -8.44 -4.42
C ALA A 81 12.44 -8.97 -4.04
N GLY A 82 13.33 -8.13 -3.62
CA GLY A 82 14.65 -8.56 -3.22
C GLY A 82 14.74 -8.77 -1.72
N ARG A 83 15.77 -9.46 -1.29
CA ARG A 83 15.99 -9.68 0.13
C ARG A 83 16.28 -8.42 0.88
N ASP A 84 16.93 -7.51 0.22
CA ASP A 84 17.41 -6.30 0.89
C ASP A 84 16.47 -5.15 0.81
N ARG A 85 15.31 -5.37 0.24
CA ARG A 85 14.37 -4.28 0.26
C ARG A 85 13.88 -4.11 1.66
N ASP A 86 13.69 -2.96 2.08
CA ASP A 86 13.33 -2.63 3.36
C ASP A 86 12.25 -2.64 3.71
#